data_550723962ff55b94d23d238933f0594b
#
_entry.id   550723962ff55b94d23d238933f0594b
#
_cell.length_a   1.000
_cell.length_b   1.000
_cell.length_c   1.000
_cell.angle_alpha   90.00
_cell.angle_beta   90.00
_cell.angle_gamma   90.00
#
_symmetry.space_group_name_H-M   'P 1'
#
loop_
_entity.id
_entity.type
_entity.pdbx_description
1 polymer ?
#
loop_
_entity_poly.entity_id
_entity_poly.type
_entity_poly.pdbx_seq_one_letter_code
_entity_poly.pdbx_strand_id
1 'polypeptide(L)'
;MTTAYASTTTLAAIRAASPCEEGWRKLLGTLGKTSADDEPLDLLTVLDSNGLDDALWVLSYAMPDDRLARHFHAWCAEQVLHLFEAERPNDTRVRDQIAMLRNDEADDAARAAARAAARAAARAAAG
;
A
#
# COMPACT_ATOMS: atom_id res chain seq x y z
N MET A 1 23.20 4.30 -1.12
CA MET A 1 22.64 4.01 0.22
C MET A 1 21.18 3.63 0.10
N THR A 2 20.82 2.50 0.66
CA THR A 2 19.43 2.03 0.59
C THR A 2 18.59 2.72 1.66
N THR A 3 17.49 3.34 1.26
CA THR A 3 16.56 3.91 2.22
C THR A 3 15.64 2.81 2.74
N ALA A 4 15.73 2.52 4.02
CA ALA A 4 14.87 1.53 4.63
C ALA A 4 13.44 2.07 4.74
N TYR A 5 12.46 1.21 4.45
CA TYR A 5 11.06 1.53 4.66
C TYR A 5 10.67 1.20 6.10
N ALA A 6 9.82 2.03 6.68
CA ALA A 6 9.16 1.68 7.93
C ALA A 6 8.17 0.56 7.64
N SER A 7 8.45 -0.62 8.15
CA SER A 7 7.64 -1.83 7.90
C SER A 7 6.96 -2.34 9.17
N THR A 8 6.99 -1.56 10.25
CA THR A 8 6.38 -1.96 11.51
C THR A 8 5.15 -1.11 11.83
N THR A 9 4.19 -1.75 12.47
CA THR A 9 3.00 -1.13 13.03
C THR A 9 2.84 -1.60 14.48
N THR A 10 1.65 -1.50 15.03
CA THR A 10 1.30 -2.03 16.35
C THR A 10 -0.08 -2.65 16.30
N LEU A 11 -0.37 -3.54 17.25
CA LEU A 11 -1.73 -4.06 17.38
C LEU A 11 -2.73 -2.95 17.70
N ALA A 12 -2.30 -1.93 18.46
CA ALA A 12 -3.16 -0.78 18.76
C ALA A 12 -3.57 -0.04 17.48
N ALA A 13 -2.63 0.18 16.54
CA ALA A 13 -2.93 0.83 15.26
C ALA A 13 -3.87 -0.02 14.41
N ILE A 14 -3.66 -1.34 14.37
CA ILE A 14 -4.54 -2.25 13.63
C ILE A 14 -5.95 -2.23 14.23
N ARG A 15 -6.06 -2.28 15.55
CA ARG A 15 -7.36 -2.24 16.23
C ARG A 15 -8.10 -0.94 15.94
N ALA A 16 -7.40 0.18 15.96
CA ALA A 16 -7.98 1.50 15.67
C ALA A 16 -8.52 1.60 14.23
N ALA A 17 -7.97 0.83 13.30
CA ALA A 17 -8.42 0.79 11.91
C ALA A 17 -9.62 -0.14 11.68
N SER A 18 -10.15 -0.76 12.73
CA SER A 18 -11.35 -1.63 12.69
C SER A 18 -11.19 -2.87 11.81
N PRO A 19 -10.27 -3.79 12.17
CA PRO A 19 -10.08 -5.03 11.43
C PRO A 19 -11.30 -5.95 11.56
N CYS A 20 -11.46 -6.89 10.62
CA CYS A 20 -12.48 -7.91 10.76
C CYS A 20 -12.18 -8.79 11.97
N GLU A 21 -13.24 -9.30 12.61
CA GLU A 21 -13.15 -10.08 13.84
C GLU A 21 -12.29 -11.33 13.66
N GLU A 22 -12.50 -12.05 12.57
CA GLU A 22 -11.79 -13.30 12.30
C GLU A 22 -10.29 -13.06 12.13
N GLY A 23 -9.91 -12.07 11.34
CA GLY A 23 -8.50 -11.72 11.13
C GLY A 23 -7.84 -11.25 12.41
N TRP A 24 -8.56 -10.45 13.20
CA TRP A 24 -8.07 -9.95 14.47
C TRP A 24 -7.78 -11.09 15.44
N ARG A 25 -8.72 -12.02 15.60
CA ARG A 25 -8.53 -13.19 16.48
C ARG A 25 -7.37 -14.06 16.05
N LYS A 26 -7.24 -14.29 14.75
CA LYS A 26 -6.16 -15.08 14.19
C LYS A 26 -4.80 -14.47 14.50
N LEU A 27 -4.67 -13.17 14.32
CA LEU A 27 -3.43 -12.45 14.58
C LEU A 27 -3.06 -12.51 16.08
N LEU A 28 -4.01 -12.21 16.95
CA LEU A 28 -3.79 -12.30 18.39
C LEU A 28 -3.36 -13.72 18.81
N GLY A 29 -4.01 -14.73 18.26
CA GLY A 29 -3.67 -16.14 18.56
C GLY A 29 -2.26 -16.49 18.15
N THR A 30 -1.83 -16.06 16.96
CA THR A 30 -0.46 -16.29 16.47
C THR A 30 0.57 -15.63 17.38
N LEU A 31 0.29 -14.41 17.85
CA LEU A 31 1.19 -13.66 18.72
C LEU A 31 1.13 -14.07 20.19
N GLY A 32 0.18 -14.92 20.56
CA GLY A 32 -0.02 -15.33 21.96
C GLY A 32 -0.51 -14.18 22.83
N LYS A 33 -1.30 -13.27 22.27
CA LYS A 33 -1.82 -12.08 22.95
C LYS A 33 -3.33 -12.12 23.04
N THR A 34 -3.88 -11.38 24.02
CA THR A 34 -5.32 -11.32 24.25
C THR A 34 -5.91 -9.94 24.00
N SER A 35 -5.07 -8.93 23.82
CA SER A 35 -5.50 -7.56 23.60
C SER A 35 -4.46 -6.79 22.80
N ALA A 36 -4.85 -5.62 22.31
CA ALA A 36 -3.97 -4.74 21.58
C ALA A 36 -2.92 -4.12 22.52
N ASP A 37 -1.73 -3.88 21.97
CA ASP A 37 -0.65 -3.19 22.67
C ASP A 37 0.14 -2.33 21.68
N ASP A 38 1.18 -1.65 22.19
CA ASP A 38 2.05 -0.78 21.39
C ASP A 38 3.39 -1.42 21.04
N GLU A 39 3.50 -2.73 21.18
CA GLU A 39 4.72 -3.45 20.80
C GLU A 39 4.91 -3.38 19.28
N PRO A 40 6.14 -3.12 18.78
CA PRO A 40 6.38 -3.12 17.34
C PRO A 40 6.01 -4.47 16.71
N LEU A 41 5.25 -4.41 15.63
CA LEU A 41 4.79 -5.58 14.89
C LEU A 41 5.18 -5.42 13.43
N ASP A 42 6.01 -6.33 12.94
CA ASP A 42 6.45 -6.30 11.55
C ASP A 42 5.33 -6.74 10.60
N LEU A 43 5.18 -6.04 9.50
CA LEU A 43 4.18 -6.36 8.47
C LEU A 43 4.36 -7.79 7.94
N LEU A 44 5.60 -8.28 7.84
CA LEU A 44 5.86 -9.65 7.39
C LEU A 44 5.31 -10.69 8.38
N THR A 45 5.27 -10.36 9.67
CA THR A 45 4.64 -11.23 10.68
C THR A 45 3.14 -11.36 10.42
N VAL A 46 2.49 -10.25 10.05
CA VAL A 46 1.07 -10.29 9.68
C VAL A 46 0.87 -11.13 8.41
N LEU A 47 1.75 -11.01 7.44
CA LEU A 47 1.70 -11.79 6.21
C LEU A 47 1.81 -13.30 6.52
N ASP A 48 2.76 -13.69 7.35
CA ASP A 48 2.98 -15.09 7.72
C ASP A 48 1.81 -15.64 8.52
N SER A 49 1.20 -14.85 9.38
CA SER A 49 0.08 -15.25 10.23
C SER A 49 -1.24 -15.33 9.46
N ASN A 50 -1.58 -14.26 8.75
CA ASN A 50 -2.93 -14.04 8.22
C ASN A 50 -3.01 -14.10 6.69
N GLY A 51 -1.89 -14.12 5.99
CA GLY A 51 -1.86 -14.16 4.54
C GLY A 51 -1.83 -12.79 3.87
N LEU A 52 -1.80 -12.81 2.54
CA LEU A 52 -1.57 -11.62 1.73
C LEU A 52 -2.67 -10.57 1.86
N ASP A 53 -3.93 -10.98 1.83
CA ASP A 53 -5.05 -10.03 1.85
C ASP A 53 -5.03 -9.19 3.14
N ASP A 54 -4.83 -9.84 4.29
CA ASP A 54 -4.77 -9.13 5.56
C ASP A 54 -3.53 -8.25 5.67
N ALA A 55 -2.38 -8.72 5.15
CA ALA A 55 -1.16 -7.92 5.12
C ALA A 55 -1.34 -6.66 4.25
N LEU A 56 -1.98 -6.78 3.09
CA LEU A 56 -2.28 -5.64 2.22
C LEU A 56 -3.26 -4.67 2.89
N TRP A 57 -4.22 -5.19 3.64
CA TRP A 57 -5.14 -4.36 4.41
C TRP A 57 -4.39 -3.54 5.48
N VAL A 58 -3.49 -4.18 6.22
CA VAL A 58 -2.65 -3.48 7.22
C VAL A 58 -1.78 -2.43 6.54
N LEU A 59 -1.17 -2.77 5.42
CA LEU A 59 -0.35 -1.85 4.63
C LEU A 59 -1.14 -0.60 4.23
N SER A 60 -2.41 -0.77 3.87
CA SER A 60 -3.25 0.33 3.40
C SER A 60 -3.84 1.19 4.52
N TYR A 61 -4.14 0.61 5.68
CA TYR A 61 -4.98 1.27 6.69
C TYR A 61 -4.35 1.40 8.08
N ALA A 62 -3.30 0.66 8.38
CA ALA A 62 -2.82 0.55 9.76
C ALA A 62 -1.31 0.76 9.91
N MET A 63 -0.66 1.36 8.94
CA MET A 63 0.76 1.74 9.04
C MET A 63 0.90 3.16 9.58
N PRO A 64 2.07 3.50 10.18
CA PRO A 64 2.30 4.85 10.70
C PRO A 64 2.24 5.96 9.64
N ASP A 65 2.64 5.64 8.42
CA ASP A 65 2.55 6.55 7.28
C ASP A 65 2.27 5.76 5.99
N ASP A 66 2.10 6.45 4.89
CA ASP A 66 1.73 5.83 3.62
C ASP A 66 2.91 5.55 2.68
N ARG A 67 4.15 5.78 3.14
CA ARG A 67 5.32 5.71 2.25
C ARG A 67 5.53 4.30 1.67
N LEU A 68 5.49 3.28 2.51
CA LEU A 68 5.66 1.91 2.04
C LEU A 68 4.54 1.52 1.07
N ALA A 69 3.30 1.87 1.39
CA ALA A 69 2.15 1.61 0.53
C ALA A 69 2.31 2.28 -0.84
N ARG A 70 2.69 3.56 -0.87
CA ARG A 70 2.90 4.31 -2.12
C ARG A 70 3.98 3.68 -2.99
N HIS A 71 5.11 3.34 -2.38
CA HIS A 71 6.23 2.75 -3.13
C HIS A 71 5.90 1.34 -3.59
N PHE A 72 5.15 0.57 -2.81
CA PHE A 72 4.67 -0.75 -3.22
C PHE A 72 3.72 -0.65 -4.41
N HIS A 73 2.77 0.29 -4.36
CA HIS A 73 1.84 0.52 -5.47
C HIS A 73 2.59 0.95 -6.74
N ALA A 74 3.60 1.79 -6.60
CA ALA A 74 4.45 2.21 -7.73
C ALA A 74 5.16 1.02 -8.34
N TRP A 75 5.72 0.14 -7.50
CA TRP A 75 6.40 -1.07 -7.97
C TRP A 75 5.44 -1.99 -8.73
N CYS A 76 4.23 -2.21 -8.20
CA CYS A 76 3.22 -3.04 -8.87
C CYS A 76 2.84 -2.48 -10.23
N ALA A 77 2.58 -1.18 -10.31
CA ALA A 77 2.20 -0.53 -11.56
C ALA A 77 3.33 -0.59 -12.58
N GLU A 78 4.57 -0.45 -12.13
CA GLU A 78 5.74 -0.50 -13.01
C GLU A 78 5.89 -1.86 -13.70
N GLN A 79 5.51 -2.95 -13.02
CA GLN A 79 5.61 -4.28 -13.60
C GLN A 79 4.75 -4.44 -14.86
N VAL A 80 3.67 -3.66 -14.98
CA VAL A 80 2.74 -3.76 -16.11
C VAL A 80 2.70 -2.49 -16.97
N LEU A 81 3.51 -1.49 -16.66
CA LEU A 81 3.56 -0.23 -17.39
C LEU A 81 3.82 -0.43 -18.88
N HIS A 82 4.69 -1.38 -19.23
CA HIS A 82 5.03 -1.67 -20.62
C HIS A 82 3.81 -2.09 -21.45
N LEU A 83 2.84 -2.75 -20.85
CA LEU A 83 1.62 -3.16 -21.52
C LEU A 83 0.77 -1.95 -21.91
N PHE A 84 0.64 -0.99 -21.00
CA PHE A 84 -0.07 0.26 -21.26
C PHE A 84 0.65 1.10 -22.32
N GLU A 85 1.97 1.24 -22.19
CA GLU A 85 2.75 2.07 -23.09
C GLU A 85 2.90 1.48 -24.49
N ALA A 86 2.77 0.18 -24.65
CA ALA A 86 2.72 -0.46 -25.97
C ALA A 86 1.46 -0.01 -26.74
N GLU A 87 0.35 0.16 -26.05
CA GLU A 87 -0.92 0.62 -26.63
C GLU A 87 -0.98 2.14 -26.77
N ARG A 88 -0.39 2.86 -25.84
CA ARG A 88 -0.47 4.32 -25.72
C ARG A 88 0.91 4.94 -25.47
N PRO A 89 1.84 4.88 -26.44
CA PRO A 89 3.23 5.28 -26.20
C PRO A 89 3.43 6.76 -25.87
N ASN A 90 2.48 7.61 -26.26
CA ASN A 90 2.59 9.05 -25.99
C ASN A 90 1.78 9.52 -24.78
N ASP A 91 1.11 8.60 -24.09
CA ASP A 91 0.34 8.92 -22.88
C ASP A 91 1.18 8.65 -21.65
N THR A 92 1.64 9.69 -20.99
CA THR A 92 2.54 9.60 -19.83
C THR A 92 1.81 9.58 -18.49
N ARG A 93 0.47 9.61 -18.48
CA ARG A 93 -0.29 9.77 -17.23
C ARG A 93 -0.05 8.64 -16.23
N VAL A 94 0.10 7.40 -16.69
CA VAL A 94 0.39 6.27 -15.79
C VAL A 94 1.83 6.36 -15.29
N ARG A 95 2.78 6.67 -16.16
CA ARG A 95 4.18 6.87 -15.77
C ARG A 95 4.31 8.01 -14.76
N ASP A 96 3.58 9.10 -14.98
CA ASP A 96 3.58 10.25 -14.08
C ASP A 96 3.00 9.88 -12.70
N GLN A 97 1.97 9.04 -12.67
CA GLN A 97 1.41 8.54 -11.40
C GLN A 97 2.45 7.71 -10.64
N ILE A 98 3.19 6.84 -11.32
CA ILE A 98 4.24 6.05 -10.67
C ILE A 98 5.29 6.98 -10.05
N ALA A 99 5.74 7.99 -10.79
CA ALA A 99 6.70 8.96 -10.27
C ALA A 99 6.13 9.73 -9.07
N MET A 100 4.86 10.11 -9.12
CA MET A 100 4.18 10.82 -8.04
C MET A 100 4.07 9.97 -6.78
N LEU A 101 3.78 8.68 -6.93
CA LEU A 101 3.74 7.75 -5.79
C LEU A 101 5.10 7.65 -5.09
N ARG A 102 6.18 7.75 -5.84
CA ARG A 102 7.55 7.69 -5.31
C ARG A 102 8.04 9.03 -4.77
N ASN A 103 7.32 10.11 -5.04
CA ASN A 103 7.71 11.45 -4.59
C ASN A 103 7.20 11.69 -3.18
N ASP A 104 8.08 11.57 -2.19
CA ASP A 104 7.74 11.75 -0.78
C ASP A 104 7.42 13.20 -0.43
N GLU A 105 7.81 14.15 -1.30
CA GLU A 105 7.59 15.59 -1.10
C GLU A 105 6.26 16.08 -1.68
N ALA A 106 5.56 15.26 -2.47
CA ALA A 106 4.30 15.67 -3.07
C ALA A 106 3.20 15.79 -2.01
N ASP A 107 2.30 16.77 -2.19
CA ASP A 107 1.15 16.92 -1.31
C ASP A 107 -0.02 16.03 -1.76
N ASP A 108 -1.06 15.96 -0.92
CA ASP A 108 -2.22 15.11 -1.18
C ASP A 108 -3.00 15.55 -2.42
N ALA A 109 -3.07 16.83 -2.70
CA ALA A 109 -3.76 17.35 -3.88
C ALA A 109 -3.06 16.91 -5.16
N ALA A 110 -1.72 17.00 -5.21
CA ALA A 110 -0.93 16.56 -6.35
C ALA A 110 -1.07 15.05 -6.57
N ARG A 111 -1.06 14.27 -5.50
CA ARG A 111 -1.24 12.82 -5.58
C ARG A 111 -2.63 12.44 -6.07
N ALA A 112 -3.67 13.13 -5.59
CA ALA A 112 -5.04 12.89 -6.03
C ALA A 112 -5.22 13.20 -7.52
N ALA A 113 -4.65 14.31 -7.99
CA ALA A 113 -4.72 14.71 -9.40
C ALA A 113 -4.03 13.67 -10.30
N ALA A 114 -2.84 13.21 -9.92
CA ALA A 114 -2.11 12.21 -10.70
C ALA A 114 -2.86 10.88 -10.76
N ARG A 115 -3.47 10.47 -9.64
CA ARG A 115 -4.28 9.25 -9.58
C ARG A 115 -5.49 9.34 -10.49
N ALA A 116 -6.20 10.46 -10.47
CA ALA A 116 -7.36 10.67 -11.32
C ALA A 116 -6.97 10.63 -12.81
N ALA A 117 -5.86 11.26 -13.18
CA ALA A 117 -5.34 11.24 -14.55
C ALA A 117 -4.98 9.82 -15.00
N ALA A 118 -4.31 9.06 -14.14
CA ALA A 118 -3.92 7.68 -14.45
C ALA A 118 -5.14 6.76 -14.62
N ARG A 119 -6.16 6.94 -13.79
CA ARG A 119 -7.43 6.19 -13.92
C ARG A 119 -8.14 6.53 -15.23
N ALA A 120 -8.16 7.80 -15.62
CA ALA A 120 -8.74 8.21 -16.88
C ALA A 120 -7.98 7.61 -18.07
N ALA A 121 -6.65 7.55 -18.00
CA ALA A 121 -5.81 6.93 -19.01
C ALA A 121 -6.10 5.44 -19.13
N ALA A 122 -6.22 4.73 -18.02
CA ALA A 122 -6.51 3.30 -18.00
C ALA A 122 -7.88 3.00 -18.60
N ARG A 123 -8.89 3.81 -18.26
CA ARG A 123 -10.23 3.66 -18.83
C ARG A 123 -10.23 3.91 -20.34
N ALA A 124 -9.50 4.91 -20.81
CA ALA A 124 -9.39 5.22 -22.24
C ALA A 124 -8.72 4.07 -23.01
N ALA A 125 -7.71 3.44 -22.42
CA ALA A 125 -7.01 2.32 -23.04
C ALA A 125 -7.88 1.05 -23.07
N ALA A 126 -8.73 0.86 -22.05
CA ALA A 126 -9.62 -0.32 -21.96
C ALA A 126 -10.86 -0.20 -22.87
N GLY A 127 -11.27 1.03 -23.15
CA GLY A 127 -12.40 1.31 -24.02
C GLY A 127 -12.02 1.23 -25.48
#